data_6cbc4aeaeeaf3c944133112cff653d81
#
_entry.id   6cbc4aeaeeaf3c944133112cff653d81
#
_cell.length_a   1.000
_cell.length_b   1.000
_cell.length_c   1.000
_cell.angle_alpha   90.00
_cell.angle_beta   90.00
_cell.angle_gamma   90.00
#
_symmetry.space_group_name_H-M   'P 1'
#
loop_
_entity.id
_entity.type
_entity.pdbx_description
1 polymer ?
#
loop_
_entity_poly.entity_id
_entity_poly.type
_entity_poly.pdbx_seq_one_letter_code
_entity_poly.pdbx_strand_id
1 'polypeptide(L)'
;MKSVKSLLASITLVSLLSGCQTTDEQAIADEQAAEMNAASDTDTCEIGQTPIEDAEDCEIAKEGVIEVVHPVEDVDETLEEAVEPEAPAEVVIDDVWTRVAAQMAFTIPDDRRLTSQRNWYLKHPEYMARVVNRARPFLYYITEEIEKRDMPLEIVLLPIVESAFDPFAYSHGRAAGMWQFIPGTAKRFGIRQTWWYDGRRDVVASTAGALDYLTYLNKMFDGDWLHALAAYNSGEGRVLRAIKQNRKAGKPTDFWSLDLPRETRAYVPKLLALADILKNRDEYSFAWPTIDNVEVIKLVDIGSQVDLAFAAELADMDLEDLHALNPGFNRWATDPDGPHQLVLPIEKADSFAQELAAIDRHDRLNWARHKVKSGDSLLKLAKQYHTTADIIKKVNGLSGNMIRVGDFVMIPVALKELDAYSLSKDQRLASLQSRAQSSTKVTHTVKSGDTFWDLSRKYKVSTRDLAKWNGMAPGDTLRPGKTLVIWQGGDKPKADASAIMRSLTYTVKPGDSLSRIASKFNVKVSDITTWNSLSKKRYLQPGQKLKLHVDVTRLKNVG
;
A
#
# COMPACT_ATOMS: atom_id res chain seq x y z
N MET A 1 28.40 25.49 -55.48
CA MET A 1 28.62 26.93 -55.12
C MET A 1 27.64 27.33 -54.06
N LYS A 2 28.16 27.96 -52.96
CA LYS A 2 27.49 28.68 -51.84
C LYS A 2 26.67 27.78 -50.89
N SER A 3 27.12 27.30 -49.78
CA SER A 3 27.58 27.86 -48.48
C SER A 3 26.54 28.86 -47.87
N VAL A 4 25.83 28.47 -46.81
CA VAL A 4 25.37 29.38 -45.74
C VAL A 4 25.44 28.65 -44.38
N LYS A 5 25.98 29.39 -43.43
CA LYS A 5 26.49 29.09 -42.11
C LYS A 5 25.42 28.84 -41.05
N SER A 6 25.80 28.00 -40.12
CA SER A 6 25.52 27.91 -38.69
C SER A 6 25.06 29.18 -37.99
N LEU A 7 24.05 29.07 -37.12
CA LEU A 7 23.90 29.92 -35.93
C LEU A 7 23.44 29.02 -34.76
N LEU A 8 24.35 28.79 -33.83
CA LEU A 8 24.09 28.27 -32.48
C LEU A 8 23.52 29.40 -31.61
N ALA A 9 22.40 29.14 -31.00
CA ALA A 9 21.89 29.95 -29.90
C ALA A 9 21.83 29.09 -28.63
N SER A 10 22.76 29.35 -27.72
CA SER A 10 22.80 28.80 -26.38
C SER A 10 21.68 29.44 -25.54
N ILE A 11 20.77 28.61 -25.02
CA ILE A 11 19.82 29.04 -23.98
C ILE A 11 20.24 28.37 -22.67
N THR A 12 20.73 29.22 -21.77
CA THR A 12 21.06 28.88 -20.38
C THR A 12 19.76 28.80 -19.58
N LEU A 13 19.43 27.60 -19.10
CA LEU A 13 18.28 27.37 -18.24
C LEU A 13 18.71 27.49 -16.78
N VAL A 14 18.30 28.55 -16.13
CA VAL A 14 18.43 28.75 -14.68
C VAL A 14 17.25 28.06 -13.99
N SER A 15 17.52 26.99 -13.28
CA SER A 15 16.55 26.26 -12.45
C SER A 15 16.46 26.92 -11.08
N LEU A 16 15.34 27.61 -10.81
CA LEU A 16 14.95 28.06 -9.47
C LEU A 16 14.08 26.99 -8.79
N LEU A 17 14.61 26.44 -7.71
CA LEU A 17 13.92 25.56 -6.76
C LEU A 17 12.93 26.38 -5.92
N SER A 18 11.65 25.99 -5.95
CA SER A 18 10.67 26.40 -4.94
C SER A 18 9.80 25.19 -4.60
N GLY A 19 9.99 24.66 -3.39
CA GLY A 19 9.15 23.62 -2.83
C GLY A 19 7.81 24.19 -2.36
N CYS A 20 6.72 23.58 -2.78
CA CYS A 20 5.39 23.74 -2.19
C CYS A 20 4.95 22.42 -1.59
N GLN A 21 4.67 22.41 -0.29
CA GLN A 21 4.02 21.30 0.41
C GLN A 21 2.52 21.38 0.15
N THR A 22 1.96 20.36 -0.46
CA THR A 22 0.50 20.14 -0.56
C THR A 22 0.07 19.13 0.48
N THR A 23 -0.96 19.46 1.24
CA THR A 23 -1.51 18.72 2.38
C THR A 23 -2.50 17.64 1.98
N ASP A 24 -2.29 16.93 0.86
CA ASP A 24 -3.13 15.81 0.41
C ASP A 24 -2.32 14.51 0.47
N GLU A 25 -2.71 13.60 1.37
CA GLU A 25 -2.10 12.27 1.53
C GLU A 25 -2.01 11.50 0.21
N GLN A 26 -2.97 11.71 -0.68
CA GLN A 26 -3.02 11.09 -1.98
C GLN A 26 -2.04 11.73 -2.98
N ALA A 27 -1.71 13.01 -2.78
CA ALA A 27 -0.71 13.69 -3.60
C ALA A 27 0.71 13.21 -3.31
N ILE A 28 0.99 12.80 -2.09
CA ILE A 28 2.30 12.23 -1.70
C ILE A 28 2.46 10.81 -2.25
N ALA A 29 1.42 9.98 -2.17
CA ALA A 29 1.40 8.65 -2.78
C ALA A 29 1.42 8.73 -4.31
N ASP A 30 0.73 9.72 -4.88
CA ASP A 30 0.62 9.94 -6.32
C ASP A 30 1.94 10.50 -6.92
N GLU A 31 2.68 11.32 -6.19
CA GLU A 31 3.99 11.83 -6.61
C GLU A 31 5.07 10.74 -6.58
N GLN A 32 4.98 9.81 -5.63
CA GLN A 32 5.85 8.63 -5.54
C GLN A 32 5.65 7.66 -6.71
N ALA A 33 4.41 7.51 -7.20
CA ALA A 33 4.09 6.63 -8.30
C ALA A 33 4.47 7.17 -9.68
N ALA A 34 4.59 8.48 -9.85
CA ALA A 34 4.87 9.11 -11.15
C ALA A 34 6.31 8.92 -11.63
N GLU A 35 7.26 8.87 -10.71
CA GLU A 35 8.68 8.69 -11.06
C GLU A 35 9.04 7.23 -11.37
N MET A 36 8.23 6.24 -10.93
CA MET A 36 8.45 4.82 -11.23
C MET A 36 8.18 4.45 -12.70
N ASN A 37 7.36 5.22 -13.42
CA ASN A 37 6.98 4.91 -14.79
C ASN A 37 7.99 5.31 -15.87
N ALA A 38 9.03 6.06 -15.54
CA ALA A 38 10.03 6.50 -16.50
C ALA A 38 11.15 5.48 -16.77
N ALA A 39 11.10 4.29 -16.14
CA ALA A 39 12.21 3.34 -16.14
C ALA A 39 11.90 1.95 -16.72
N SER A 40 10.77 1.77 -17.44
CA SER A 40 10.36 0.45 -17.96
C SER A 40 10.57 0.25 -19.48
N ASP A 41 11.52 0.94 -20.09
CA ASP A 41 11.91 0.60 -21.45
C ASP A 41 13.25 -0.14 -21.46
N THR A 42 13.15 -1.37 -21.97
CA THR A 42 14.16 -2.26 -22.55
C THR A 42 15.37 -2.68 -21.70
N ASP A 43 15.37 -3.96 -21.29
CA ASP A 43 16.35 -4.95 -21.76
C ASP A 43 16.09 -6.30 -21.10
N THR A 44 15.52 -7.22 -21.87
CA THR A 44 15.47 -8.65 -21.58
C THR A 44 16.84 -9.23 -21.87
N CYS A 45 17.62 -9.50 -20.83
CA CYS A 45 18.77 -10.41 -20.93
C CYS A 45 18.31 -11.81 -20.52
N GLU A 46 18.29 -12.71 -21.48
CA GLU A 46 18.24 -14.16 -21.26
C GLU A 46 19.52 -14.60 -20.56
N ILE A 47 19.38 -15.25 -19.41
CA ILE A 47 20.48 -15.98 -18.77
C ILE A 47 20.13 -17.46 -18.85
N GLY A 48 20.98 -18.18 -19.60
CA GLY A 48 20.89 -19.61 -19.81
C GLY A 48 21.01 -20.42 -18.53
N GLN A 49 20.25 -21.49 -18.50
CA GLN A 49 20.32 -22.55 -17.51
C GLN A 49 21.54 -23.44 -17.79
N THR A 50 22.36 -23.67 -16.77
CA THR A 50 23.19 -24.87 -16.69
C THR A 50 22.97 -25.54 -15.36
N PRO A 51 22.81 -26.89 -15.34
CA PRO A 51 22.58 -27.64 -14.11
C PRO A 51 23.93 -27.92 -13.42
N ILE A 52 23.90 -27.92 -12.10
CA ILE A 52 25.00 -28.43 -11.28
C ILE A 52 24.52 -29.74 -10.67
N GLU A 53 25.15 -30.83 -11.09
CA GLU A 53 25.13 -32.15 -10.48
C GLU A 53 26.16 -32.22 -9.36
N ASP A 54 25.86 -33.13 -8.42
CA ASP A 54 26.73 -33.81 -7.47
C ASP A 54 27.14 -33.07 -6.17
N ALA A 55 26.57 -33.54 -5.08
CA ALA A 55 27.08 -33.41 -3.73
C ALA A 55 27.34 -34.82 -3.17
N GLU A 56 28.59 -35.19 -2.99
CA GLU A 56 29.02 -36.36 -2.27
C GLU A 56 29.20 -36.11 -0.78
N ASP A 57 28.87 -37.14 -0.03
CA ASP A 57 28.94 -37.44 1.38
C ASP A 57 30.08 -36.82 2.19
N CYS A 58 29.74 -36.44 3.43
CA CYS A 58 30.70 -36.32 4.53
C CYS A 58 30.16 -36.97 5.81
N GLU A 59 30.78 -38.08 6.20
CA GLU A 59 30.50 -38.87 7.41
C GLU A 59 30.86 -38.11 8.68
N ILE A 60 30.02 -38.26 9.71
CA ILE A 60 30.25 -37.76 11.07
C ILE A 60 30.93 -38.87 11.88
N ALA A 61 32.14 -38.64 12.32
CA ALA A 61 32.86 -39.45 13.27
C ALA A 61 32.36 -39.23 14.72
N LYS A 62 32.05 -40.32 15.40
CA LYS A 62 31.74 -40.34 16.85
C LYS A 62 33.03 -40.55 17.64
N GLU A 63 33.30 -39.66 18.61
CA GLU A 63 34.23 -39.91 19.74
C GLU A 63 33.47 -39.51 21.03
N GLY A 64 33.25 -40.35 22.01
CA GLY A 64 34.10 -41.04 22.88
C GLY A 64 33.96 -40.33 24.26
N VAL A 65 32.97 -40.77 25.13
CA VAL A 65 32.80 -40.27 26.52
C VAL A 65 33.82 -40.99 27.37
N ILE A 66 34.67 -40.23 28.10
CA ILE A 66 35.54 -40.74 29.16
C ILE A 66 34.95 -40.32 30.52
N GLU A 67 34.52 -41.28 31.27
CA GLU A 67 34.05 -41.20 32.64
C GLU A 67 35.28 -41.17 33.59
N VAL A 68 35.44 -40.09 34.39
CA VAL A 68 36.44 -40.03 35.46
C VAL A 68 35.75 -39.99 36.79
N VAL A 69 35.84 -41.10 37.54
CA VAL A 69 35.36 -41.23 38.92
C VAL A 69 36.48 -40.76 39.87
N HIS A 70 36.20 -39.81 40.76
CA HIS A 70 37.01 -39.53 41.95
C HIS A 70 36.17 -39.68 43.23
N PRO A 71 36.78 -40.15 44.34
CA PRO A 71 36.08 -40.57 45.53
C PRO A 71 35.66 -39.40 46.41
N VAL A 72 34.54 -39.59 47.09
CA VAL A 72 33.90 -38.67 48.03
C VAL A 72 34.59 -38.77 49.37
N GLU A 73 35.08 -37.67 49.92
CA GLU A 73 35.35 -37.52 51.34
C GLU A 73 34.20 -36.79 52.02
N ASP A 74 33.69 -37.36 53.11
CA ASP A 74 32.61 -36.80 53.92
C ASP A 74 33.06 -35.53 54.62
N VAL A 75 32.33 -34.44 54.38
CA VAL A 75 32.38 -33.21 55.20
C VAL A 75 30.95 -32.88 55.60
N ASP A 76 30.69 -32.99 56.87
CA ASP A 76 29.49 -32.54 57.56
C ASP A 76 29.47 -31.01 57.57
N GLU A 77 28.56 -30.41 56.80
CA GLU A 77 28.32 -28.96 56.80
C GLU A 77 26.83 -28.65 56.86
N THR A 78 26.51 -27.94 57.94
CA THR A 78 25.21 -27.38 58.28
C THR A 78 24.57 -26.67 57.07
N LEU A 79 23.38 -27.11 56.69
CA LEU A 79 22.53 -26.50 55.66
C LEU A 79 22.08 -25.09 56.10
N GLU A 80 22.76 -24.05 55.64
CA GLU A 80 22.13 -22.75 55.45
C GLU A 80 21.24 -22.88 54.21
N GLU A 81 19.93 -22.71 54.38
CA GLU A 81 18.99 -22.60 53.23
C GLU A 81 19.43 -21.45 52.33
N ALA A 82 20.07 -21.78 51.22
CA ALA A 82 20.31 -20.83 50.15
C ALA A 82 18.97 -20.42 49.56
N VAL A 83 18.56 -19.19 49.83
CA VAL A 83 17.46 -18.54 49.10
C VAL A 83 17.89 -18.50 47.64
N GLU A 84 17.27 -19.36 46.80
CA GLU A 84 17.43 -19.25 45.35
C GLU A 84 17.01 -17.83 44.95
N PRO A 85 17.84 -17.10 44.15
CA PRO A 85 17.45 -15.81 43.66
C PRO A 85 16.17 -15.98 42.81
N GLU A 86 15.09 -15.32 43.22
CA GLU A 86 13.88 -15.25 42.40
C GLU A 86 14.30 -14.92 40.98
N ALA A 87 13.90 -15.78 40.03
CA ALA A 87 14.08 -15.52 38.60
C ALA A 87 13.49 -14.14 38.32
N PRO A 88 14.22 -13.27 37.58
CA PRO A 88 13.68 -11.95 37.25
C PRO A 88 12.31 -12.12 36.61
N ALA A 89 11.31 -11.44 37.17
CA ALA A 89 9.95 -11.48 36.66
C ALA A 89 9.98 -11.17 35.14
N GLU A 90 9.46 -12.08 34.35
CA GLU A 90 9.33 -11.87 32.90
C GLU A 90 8.57 -10.55 32.68
N VAL A 91 9.22 -9.60 32.02
CA VAL A 91 8.60 -8.32 31.66
C VAL A 91 7.56 -8.63 30.59
N VAL A 92 6.29 -8.68 30.98
CA VAL A 92 5.18 -8.84 30.01
C VAL A 92 5.12 -7.58 29.16
N ILE A 93 5.32 -7.72 27.87
CA ILE A 93 5.21 -6.62 26.90
C ILE A 93 3.80 -6.65 26.31
N ASP A 94 2.93 -5.76 26.78
CA ASP A 94 1.51 -5.73 26.41
C ASP A 94 1.25 -5.04 25.06
N ASP A 95 2.21 -4.29 24.50
CA ASP A 95 2.06 -3.50 23.27
C ASP A 95 3.03 -3.97 22.19
N VAL A 96 2.52 -4.34 21.01
CA VAL A 96 3.34 -4.79 19.86
C VAL A 96 4.39 -3.74 19.47
N TRP A 97 4.06 -2.45 19.52
CA TRP A 97 5.02 -1.41 19.18
C TRP A 97 6.16 -1.31 20.17
N THR A 98 5.91 -1.59 21.44
CA THR A 98 6.96 -1.71 22.47
C THR A 98 7.85 -2.91 22.19
N ARG A 99 7.28 -4.07 21.83
CA ARG A 99 8.02 -5.25 21.38
C ARG A 99 8.92 -4.94 20.17
N VAL A 100 8.37 -4.27 19.18
CA VAL A 100 9.11 -3.84 17.97
C VAL A 100 10.25 -2.90 18.35
N ALA A 101 9.99 -1.86 19.15
CA ALA A 101 10.99 -0.88 19.55
C ALA A 101 12.17 -1.49 20.31
N ALA A 102 11.89 -2.49 21.17
CA ALA A 102 12.91 -3.19 21.96
C ALA A 102 13.89 -4.02 21.11
N GLN A 103 13.49 -4.45 19.91
CA GLN A 103 14.25 -5.34 19.04
C GLN A 103 14.72 -4.66 17.74
N MET A 104 14.68 -3.33 17.67
CA MET A 104 15.18 -2.57 16.53
C MET A 104 16.69 -2.64 16.41
N ALA A 105 17.18 -2.98 15.23
CA ALA A 105 18.59 -3.22 14.94
C ALA A 105 19.26 -2.14 14.09
N PHE A 106 18.48 -1.27 13.40
CA PHE A 106 19.07 -0.28 12.51
C PHE A 106 19.69 0.89 13.28
N THR A 107 20.87 1.29 12.81
CA THR A 107 21.50 2.53 13.27
C THR A 107 20.79 3.73 12.67
N ILE A 108 20.39 4.68 13.50
CA ILE A 108 19.74 5.93 13.09
C ILE A 108 20.83 7.01 12.94
N PRO A 109 21.19 7.40 11.72
CA PRO A 109 22.22 8.42 11.51
C PRO A 109 21.68 9.83 11.69
N ASP A 110 22.56 10.77 12.02
CA ASP A 110 22.24 12.20 11.93
C ASP A 110 22.30 12.65 10.45
N ASP A 111 21.19 12.53 9.75
CA ASP A 111 21.06 12.93 8.34
C ASP A 111 19.86 13.89 8.17
N ARG A 112 20.10 14.97 7.44
CA ARG A 112 19.08 16.00 7.19
C ARG A 112 17.82 15.45 6.52
N ARG A 113 17.96 14.41 5.67
CA ARG A 113 16.82 13.78 4.99
C ARG A 113 15.94 13.08 6.01
N LEU A 114 16.54 12.36 6.97
CA LEU A 114 15.84 11.69 8.07
C LEU A 114 15.13 12.71 8.95
N THR A 115 15.82 13.75 9.43
CA THR A 115 15.25 14.82 10.24
C THR A 115 14.05 15.49 9.56
N SER A 116 14.10 15.70 8.25
CA SER A 116 12.97 16.24 7.48
C SER A 116 11.73 15.33 7.51
N GLN A 117 11.92 14.01 7.36
CA GLN A 117 10.83 13.03 7.42
C GLN A 117 10.26 12.91 8.84
N ARG A 118 11.12 12.82 9.85
CA ARG A 118 10.73 12.79 11.27
C ARG A 118 9.86 13.99 11.63
N ASN A 119 10.30 15.20 11.28
CA ASN A 119 9.55 16.42 11.54
C ASN A 119 8.19 16.44 10.84
N TRP A 120 8.08 15.79 9.68
CA TRP A 120 6.79 15.67 9.01
C TRP A 120 5.84 14.76 9.81
N TYR A 121 6.27 13.55 10.20
CA TYR A 121 5.43 12.63 11.00
C TYR A 121 5.01 13.23 12.33
N LEU A 122 5.93 13.88 13.05
CA LEU A 122 5.63 14.54 14.33
C LEU A 122 4.57 15.65 14.21
N LYS A 123 4.45 16.28 13.04
CA LYS A 123 3.44 17.30 12.76
C LYS A 123 2.09 16.74 12.33
N HIS A 124 1.98 15.43 12.10
CA HIS A 124 0.76 14.79 11.58
C HIS A 124 0.34 13.58 12.42
N PRO A 125 0.07 13.75 13.73
CA PRO A 125 -0.30 12.65 14.60
C PRO A 125 -1.61 11.97 14.17
N GLU A 126 -2.55 12.72 13.59
CA GLU A 126 -3.79 12.19 13.05
C GLU A 126 -3.57 11.24 11.86
N TYR A 127 -2.50 11.43 11.09
CA TYR A 127 -2.09 10.48 10.05
C TYR A 127 -1.67 9.15 10.70
N MET A 128 -0.81 9.20 11.71
CA MET A 128 -0.35 8.00 12.41
C MET A 128 -1.50 7.26 13.11
N ALA A 129 -2.45 7.97 13.71
CA ALA A 129 -3.64 7.35 14.30
C ALA A 129 -4.44 6.53 13.28
N ARG A 130 -4.63 7.05 12.05
CA ARG A 130 -5.30 6.30 10.97
C ARG A 130 -4.48 5.08 10.53
N VAL A 131 -3.16 5.23 10.40
CA VAL A 131 -2.24 4.13 10.03
C VAL A 131 -2.31 3.01 11.05
N VAL A 132 -2.20 3.34 12.34
CA VAL A 132 -2.25 2.36 13.44
C VAL A 132 -3.58 1.63 13.48
N ASN A 133 -4.70 2.32 13.25
CA ASN A 133 -6.02 1.67 13.17
C ASN A 133 -6.11 0.66 12.03
N ARG A 134 -5.50 0.93 10.87
CA ARG A 134 -5.42 -0.04 9.76
C ARG A 134 -4.47 -1.20 10.05
N ALA A 135 -3.39 -0.95 10.77
CA ALA A 135 -2.40 -1.96 11.14
C ALA A 135 -2.94 -2.94 12.21
N ARG A 136 -3.85 -2.47 13.08
CA ARG A 136 -4.31 -3.20 14.27
C ARG A 136 -4.68 -4.68 14.04
N PRO A 137 -5.41 -5.08 13.00
CA PRO A 137 -5.75 -6.49 12.80
C PRO A 137 -4.56 -7.35 12.38
N PHE A 138 -3.51 -6.75 11.82
CA PHE A 138 -2.46 -7.48 11.10
C PHE A 138 -1.08 -7.36 11.73
N LEU A 139 -0.87 -6.37 12.60
CA LEU A 139 0.46 -6.01 13.08
C LEU A 139 1.14 -7.15 13.84
N TYR A 140 0.41 -7.78 14.77
CA TYR A 140 0.93 -8.93 15.52
C TYR A 140 1.39 -10.04 14.58
N TYR A 141 0.53 -10.46 13.65
CA TYR A 141 0.85 -11.48 12.64
C TYR A 141 2.09 -11.12 11.80
N ILE A 142 2.18 -9.88 11.34
CA ILE A 142 3.33 -9.43 10.52
C ILE A 142 4.61 -9.43 11.37
N THR A 143 4.54 -9.00 12.62
CA THR A 143 5.69 -9.01 13.55
C THR A 143 6.20 -10.43 13.77
N GLU A 144 5.31 -11.40 14.06
CA GLU A 144 5.63 -12.82 14.18
C GLU A 144 6.33 -13.36 12.91
N GLU A 145 5.82 -13.03 11.73
CA GLU A 145 6.40 -13.51 10.47
C GLU A 145 7.78 -12.92 10.17
N ILE A 146 8.07 -11.71 10.65
CA ILE A 146 9.38 -11.06 10.55
C ILE A 146 10.37 -11.75 11.52
N GLU A 147 9.96 -11.95 12.79
CA GLU A 147 10.79 -12.61 13.81
C GLU A 147 11.13 -14.06 13.44
N LYS A 148 10.16 -14.84 12.92
CA LYS A 148 10.40 -16.22 12.43
C LYS A 148 11.47 -16.32 11.35
N ARG A 149 11.84 -15.20 10.72
CA ARG A 149 12.88 -15.11 9.68
C ARG A 149 14.14 -14.41 10.15
N ASP A 150 14.27 -14.14 11.44
CA ASP A 150 15.40 -13.43 12.05
C ASP A 150 15.70 -12.08 11.34
N MET A 151 14.65 -11.37 10.92
CA MET A 151 14.77 -10.09 10.23
C MET A 151 14.64 -8.92 11.20
N PRO A 152 15.27 -7.76 10.91
CA PRO A 152 15.11 -6.55 11.73
C PRO A 152 13.63 -6.13 11.83
N LEU A 153 13.16 -5.86 13.04
CA LEU A 153 11.75 -5.54 13.26
C LEU A 153 11.32 -4.19 12.67
N GLU A 154 12.25 -3.31 12.31
CA GLU A 154 11.94 -2.10 11.55
C GLU A 154 11.20 -2.39 10.23
N ILE A 155 11.33 -3.60 9.68
CA ILE A 155 10.63 -4.02 8.45
C ILE A 155 9.11 -3.97 8.62
N VAL A 156 8.58 -4.12 9.84
CA VAL A 156 7.14 -3.97 10.11
C VAL A 156 6.62 -2.55 9.78
N LEU A 157 7.51 -1.56 9.71
CA LEU A 157 7.18 -0.17 9.37
C LEU A 157 7.09 0.06 7.84
N LEU A 158 7.51 -0.91 7.01
CA LEU A 158 7.47 -0.77 5.55
C LEU A 158 6.05 -0.51 5.02
N PRO A 159 5.01 -1.24 5.42
CA PRO A 159 3.64 -0.98 4.99
C PRO A 159 3.15 0.44 5.32
N ILE A 160 3.71 1.10 6.34
CA ILE A 160 3.40 2.52 6.61
C ILE A 160 3.93 3.40 5.48
N VAL A 161 5.18 3.16 5.06
CA VAL A 161 5.86 3.94 4.01
C VAL A 161 5.24 3.68 2.64
N GLU A 162 4.83 2.44 2.37
CA GLU A 162 4.30 1.98 1.09
C GLU A 162 2.85 2.41 0.86
N SER A 163 1.98 2.26 1.85
CA SER A 163 0.54 2.39 1.66
C SER A 163 -0.25 2.93 2.84
N ALA A 164 0.41 3.37 3.91
CA ALA A 164 -0.25 3.66 5.19
C ALA A 164 -1.10 2.46 5.70
N PHE A 165 -0.59 1.24 5.55
CA PHE A 165 -1.29 -0.01 5.86
C PHE A 165 -2.62 -0.22 5.13
N ASP A 166 -2.81 0.40 3.94
CA ASP A 166 -4.04 0.20 3.16
C ASP A 166 -3.94 -1.04 2.26
N PRO A 167 -4.67 -2.14 2.56
CA PRO A 167 -4.64 -3.34 1.73
C PRO A 167 -5.31 -3.14 0.36
N PHE A 168 -6.10 -2.08 0.19
CA PHE A 168 -6.74 -1.74 -1.07
C PHE A 168 -5.98 -0.69 -1.88
N ALA A 169 -4.84 -0.20 -1.37
CA ALA A 169 -4.00 0.76 -2.09
C ALA A 169 -3.64 0.25 -3.49
N TYR A 170 -3.65 1.17 -4.46
CA TYR A 170 -3.28 0.90 -5.85
C TYR A 170 -2.59 2.11 -6.44
N SER A 171 -1.33 1.94 -6.83
CA SER A 171 -0.48 3.02 -7.35
C SER A 171 -0.60 3.19 -8.87
N HIS A 172 -0.11 4.32 -9.37
CA HIS A 172 0.01 4.59 -10.81
C HIS A 172 0.98 3.64 -11.52
N GLY A 173 1.94 3.06 -10.78
CA GLY A 173 2.86 2.03 -11.24
C GLY A 173 2.29 0.61 -11.18
N ARG A 174 0.96 0.46 -10.95
CA ARG A 174 0.27 -0.85 -10.79
C ARG A 174 0.65 -1.61 -9.53
N ALA A 175 1.37 -0.99 -8.59
CA ALA A 175 1.61 -1.61 -7.31
C ALA A 175 0.30 -1.69 -6.51
N ALA A 176 0.10 -2.76 -5.76
CA ALA A 176 -1.14 -3.01 -5.02
C ALA A 176 -0.88 -3.62 -3.65
N GLY A 177 -1.82 -3.38 -2.73
CA GLY A 177 -1.81 -3.92 -1.38
C GLY A 177 -0.92 -3.13 -0.43
N MET A 178 -0.85 -3.58 0.83
CA MET A 178 -0.09 -2.87 1.85
C MET A 178 1.42 -2.87 1.59
N TRP A 179 1.94 -3.90 0.92
CA TRP A 179 3.36 -4.06 0.55
C TRP A 179 3.69 -3.51 -0.85
N GLN A 180 2.74 -2.92 -1.57
CA GLN A 180 2.88 -2.28 -2.88
C GLN A 180 3.61 -3.15 -3.93
N PHE A 181 3.23 -4.41 -4.07
CA PHE A 181 3.79 -5.27 -5.11
C PHE A 181 3.35 -4.87 -6.52
N ILE A 182 4.31 -4.68 -7.42
CA ILE A 182 4.04 -4.63 -8.86
C ILE A 182 3.79 -6.05 -9.40
N PRO A 183 3.00 -6.23 -10.50
CA PRO A 183 2.60 -7.56 -10.97
C PRO A 183 3.76 -8.51 -11.29
N GLY A 184 4.86 -8.00 -11.86
CA GLY A 184 6.03 -8.81 -12.21
C GLY A 184 6.74 -9.38 -10.99
N THR A 185 7.03 -8.53 -10.00
CA THR A 185 7.65 -8.94 -8.74
C THR A 185 6.72 -9.88 -7.95
N ALA A 186 5.42 -9.56 -7.89
CA ALA A 186 4.44 -10.43 -7.24
C ALA A 186 4.47 -11.85 -7.81
N LYS A 187 4.46 -11.99 -9.14
CA LYS A 187 4.54 -13.31 -9.81
C LYS A 187 5.84 -14.05 -9.48
N ARG A 188 6.98 -13.34 -9.44
CA ARG A 188 8.29 -13.92 -9.13
C ARG A 188 8.34 -14.50 -7.71
N PHE A 189 7.65 -13.88 -6.76
CA PHE A 189 7.58 -14.32 -5.36
C PHE A 189 6.27 -15.08 -5.04
N GLY A 190 5.68 -15.77 -6.01
CA GLY A 190 4.57 -16.70 -5.83
C GLY A 190 3.21 -16.07 -5.55
N ILE A 191 3.09 -14.74 -5.57
CA ILE A 191 1.84 -14.03 -5.30
C ILE A 191 0.92 -14.13 -6.53
N ARG A 192 -0.16 -14.92 -6.38
CA ARG A 192 -1.11 -15.19 -7.46
C ARG A 192 -2.05 -14.02 -7.72
N GLN A 193 -2.45 -13.87 -8.99
CA GLN A 193 -3.46 -12.92 -9.42
C GLN A 193 -4.39 -13.59 -10.43
N THR A 194 -5.67 -13.65 -10.10
CA THR A 194 -6.72 -14.23 -10.95
C THR A 194 -7.88 -13.25 -11.10
N TRP A 195 -8.95 -13.67 -11.76
CA TRP A 195 -10.20 -12.91 -11.80
C TRP A 195 -10.86 -12.81 -10.41
N TRP A 196 -10.73 -13.86 -9.61
CA TRP A 196 -11.30 -14.00 -8.26
C TRP A 196 -10.44 -13.37 -7.17
N TYR A 197 -9.12 -13.43 -7.33
CA TYR A 197 -8.16 -13.17 -6.26
C TYR A 197 -6.98 -12.31 -6.72
N ASP A 198 -6.55 -11.40 -5.88
CA ASP A 198 -5.30 -10.64 -6.03
C ASP A 198 -4.48 -10.77 -4.75
N GLY A 199 -3.54 -11.71 -4.74
CA GLY A 199 -2.71 -12.02 -3.57
C GLY A 199 -1.83 -10.85 -3.10
N ARG A 200 -1.66 -9.82 -3.89
CA ARG A 200 -0.94 -8.60 -3.47
C ARG A 200 -1.69 -7.82 -2.39
N ARG A 201 -3.01 -8.04 -2.28
CA ARG A 201 -3.87 -7.47 -1.24
C ARG A 201 -4.06 -8.40 -0.07
N ASP A 202 -3.90 -9.69 -0.28
CA ASP A 202 -3.96 -10.71 0.77
C ASP A 202 -2.81 -10.51 1.76
N VAL A 203 -3.16 -10.37 3.03
CA VAL A 203 -2.17 -10.04 4.08
C VAL A 203 -1.14 -11.14 4.22
N VAL A 204 -1.57 -12.40 4.21
CA VAL A 204 -0.70 -13.56 4.38
C VAL A 204 0.22 -13.75 3.18
N ALA A 205 -0.37 -13.83 1.97
CA ALA A 205 0.38 -14.04 0.75
C ALA A 205 1.34 -12.89 0.45
N SER A 206 0.91 -11.63 0.67
CA SER A 206 1.76 -10.47 0.40
C SER A 206 2.84 -10.28 1.46
N THR A 207 2.59 -10.60 2.73
CA THR A 207 3.62 -10.57 3.77
C THR A 207 4.68 -11.63 3.50
N ALA A 208 4.31 -12.88 3.26
CA ALA A 208 5.27 -13.93 2.91
C ALA A 208 6.13 -13.52 1.70
N GLY A 209 5.48 -13.08 0.61
CA GLY A 209 6.21 -12.63 -0.59
C GLY A 209 7.12 -11.42 -0.34
N ALA A 210 6.73 -10.46 0.52
CA ALA A 210 7.55 -9.30 0.84
C ALA A 210 8.79 -9.69 1.64
N LEU A 211 8.63 -10.55 2.63
CA LEU A 211 9.76 -11.03 3.44
C LEU A 211 10.71 -11.91 2.61
N ASP A 212 10.19 -12.76 1.72
CA ASP A 212 11.01 -13.53 0.78
C ASP A 212 11.78 -12.62 -0.18
N TYR A 213 11.14 -11.57 -0.71
CA TYR A 213 11.81 -10.58 -1.56
C TYR A 213 12.88 -9.80 -0.80
N LEU A 214 12.60 -9.37 0.41
CA LEU A 214 13.56 -8.66 1.27
C LEU A 214 14.75 -9.56 1.65
N THR A 215 14.51 -10.84 1.96
CA THR A 215 15.57 -11.84 2.17
C THR A 215 16.45 -11.98 0.96
N TYR A 216 15.86 -12.11 -0.24
CA TYR A 216 16.59 -12.16 -1.50
C TYR A 216 17.44 -10.91 -1.71
N LEU A 217 16.87 -9.72 -1.47
CA LEU A 217 17.60 -8.45 -1.62
C LEU A 217 18.73 -8.30 -0.60
N ASN A 218 18.48 -8.62 0.67
CA ASN A 218 19.49 -8.55 1.72
C ASN A 218 20.70 -9.45 1.39
N LYS A 219 20.43 -10.69 0.95
CA LYS A 219 21.47 -11.61 0.51
C LYS A 219 22.23 -11.10 -0.73
N MET A 220 21.54 -10.45 -1.66
CA MET A 220 22.17 -9.85 -2.86
C MET A 220 23.12 -8.69 -2.52
N PHE A 221 22.85 -7.97 -1.44
CA PHE A 221 23.67 -6.84 -0.98
C PHE A 221 24.54 -7.19 0.24
N ASP A 222 24.94 -8.45 0.39
CA ASP A 222 25.87 -8.93 1.42
C ASP A 222 25.46 -8.55 2.86
N GLY A 223 24.15 -8.53 3.15
CA GLY A 223 23.59 -8.19 4.45
C GLY A 223 23.28 -6.70 4.65
N ASP A 224 23.56 -5.83 3.69
CA ASP A 224 23.25 -4.39 3.80
C ASP A 224 21.75 -4.14 3.61
N TRP A 225 21.07 -3.91 4.73
CA TRP A 225 19.63 -3.64 4.74
C TRP A 225 19.25 -2.31 4.08
N LEU A 226 20.09 -1.28 4.14
CA LEU A 226 19.77 0.01 3.52
C LEU A 226 19.78 -0.09 1.99
N HIS A 227 20.71 -0.87 1.44
CA HIS A 227 20.72 -1.22 0.01
C HIS A 227 19.54 -2.09 -0.37
N ALA A 228 19.18 -3.09 0.47
CA ALA A 228 18.03 -3.96 0.25
C ALA A 228 16.72 -3.16 0.21
N LEU A 229 16.51 -2.24 1.16
CA LEU A 229 15.36 -1.34 1.22
C LEU A 229 15.31 -0.37 0.03
N ALA A 230 16.44 0.19 -0.37
CA ALA A 230 16.53 1.02 -1.57
C ALA A 230 16.19 0.23 -2.86
N ALA A 231 16.60 -1.04 -2.91
CA ALA A 231 16.31 -1.93 -4.02
C ALA A 231 14.85 -2.42 -4.03
N TYR A 232 14.22 -2.60 -2.87
CA TYR A 232 12.80 -2.88 -2.77
C TYR A 232 11.96 -1.78 -3.44
N ASN A 233 12.30 -0.51 -3.19
CA ASN A 233 11.63 0.64 -3.77
C ASN A 233 11.94 0.87 -5.27
N SER A 234 13.21 0.76 -5.69
CA SER A 234 13.63 1.20 -7.02
C SER A 234 14.13 0.09 -7.96
N GLY A 235 14.11 -1.15 -7.47
CA GLY A 235 14.65 -2.31 -8.17
C GLY A 235 16.15 -2.49 -7.96
N GLU A 236 16.57 -3.74 -7.77
CA GLU A 236 17.95 -4.15 -7.48
C GLU A 236 18.96 -3.71 -8.54
N GLY A 237 18.58 -3.78 -9.82
CA GLY A 237 19.47 -3.39 -10.91
C GLY A 237 19.88 -1.92 -10.89
N ARG A 238 19.04 -1.04 -10.33
CA ARG A 238 19.36 0.39 -10.20
C ARG A 238 20.37 0.62 -9.09
N VAL A 239 20.17 0.02 -7.93
CA VAL A 239 21.09 0.13 -6.80
C VAL A 239 22.45 -0.45 -7.15
N LEU A 240 22.52 -1.63 -7.77
CA LEU A 240 23.76 -2.23 -8.25
C LEU A 240 24.52 -1.33 -9.24
N ARG A 241 23.80 -0.67 -10.16
CA ARG A 241 24.42 0.29 -11.08
C ARG A 241 25.01 1.49 -10.35
N ALA A 242 24.31 2.05 -9.38
CA ALA A 242 24.77 3.19 -8.59
C ALA A 242 26.03 2.82 -7.77
N ILE A 243 26.02 1.65 -7.10
CA ILE A 243 27.18 1.10 -6.40
C ILE A 243 28.39 0.95 -7.35
N LYS A 244 28.17 0.34 -8.53
CA LYS A 244 29.23 0.17 -9.54
C LYS A 244 29.79 1.50 -10.03
N GLN A 245 28.94 2.50 -10.23
CA GLN A 245 29.36 3.84 -10.67
C GLN A 245 30.21 4.54 -9.59
N ASN A 246 29.79 4.51 -8.32
CA ASN A 246 30.53 5.08 -7.21
C ASN A 246 31.87 4.36 -7.03
N ARG A 247 31.90 3.03 -7.05
CA ARG A 247 33.15 2.23 -6.96
C ARG A 247 34.14 2.61 -8.07
N LYS A 248 33.65 2.76 -9.31
CA LYS A 248 34.49 3.19 -10.44
C LYS A 248 35.04 4.62 -10.27
N ALA A 249 34.29 5.48 -9.58
CA ALA A 249 34.66 6.87 -9.33
C ALA A 249 35.45 7.07 -8.03
N GLY A 250 35.84 6.00 -7.31
CA GLY A 250 36.53 6.08 -6.02
C GLY A 250 35.67 6.72 -4.90
N LYS A 251 34.34 6.69 -5.03
CA LYS A 251 33.39 7.24 -4.04
C LYS A 251 32.89 6.16 -3.10
N PRO A 252 32.41 6.52 -1.88
CA PRO A 252 31.75 5.60 -0.99
C PRO A 252 30.55 4.92 -1.66
N THR A 253 30.29 3.67 -1.28
CA THR A 253 29.23 2.85 -1.87
C THR A 253 28.07 2.57 -0.91
N ASP A 254 28.07 3.19 0.28
CA ASP A 254 26.95 3.17 1.21
C ASP A 254 25.71 3.86 0.61
N PHE A 255 24.52 3.51 1.12
CA PHE A 255 23.24 4.08 0.64
C PHE A 255 23.25 5.60 0.55
N TRP A 256 23.83 6.28 1.55
CA TRP A 256 23.78 7.74 1.69
C TRP A 256 24.57 8.46 0.60
N SER A 257 25.57 7.77 0.05
CA SER A 257 26.49 8.26 -0.99
C SER A 257 26.04 7.92 -2.42
N LEU A 258 25.00 7.05 -2.59
CA LEU A 258 24.53 6.64 -3.91
C LEU A 258 23.70 7.74 -4.60
N ASP A 259 23.89 7.88 -5.91
CA ASP A 259 22.99 8.69 -6.75
C ASP A 259 21.80 7.84 -7.19
N LEU A 260 20.74 7.90 -6.39
CA LEU A 260 19.48 7.21 -6.59
C LEU A 260 18.36 8.22 -6.90
N PRO A 261 17.22 7.81 -7.45
CA PRO A 261 16.05 8.65 -7.64
C PRO A 261 15.67 9.39 -6.34
N ARG A 262 15.10 10.58 -6.49
CA ARG A 262 14.69 11.42 -5.36
C ARG A 262 13.75 10.66 -4.41
N GLU A 263 12.83 9.87 -4.96
CA GLU A 263 11.92 9.01 -4.19
C GLU A 263 12.69 8.01 -3.34
N THR A 264 13.58 7.23 -3.95
CA THR A 264 14.39 6.21 -3.25
C THR A 264 15.29 6.82 -2.20
N ARG A 265 15.87 8.00 -2.47
CA ARG A 265 16.68 8.77 -1.49
C ARG A 265 15.86 9.28 -0.30
N ALA A 266 14.53 9.37 -0.42
CA ALA A 266 13.63 9.71 0.67
C ALA A 266 13.03 8.49 1.35
N TYR A 267 12.97 7.34 0.68
CA TYR A 267 12.29 6.13 1.12
C TYR A 267 12.92 5.52 2.38
N VAL A 268 14.22 5.22 2.33
CA VAL A 268 14.95 4.70 3.50
C VAL A 268 14.91 5.69 4.67
N PRO A 269 15.17 7.00 4.49
CA PRO A 269 14.98 8.00 5.55
C PRO A 269 13.57 8.05 6.14
N LYS A 270 12.50 7.77 5.37
CA LYS A 270 11.13 7.69 5.91
C LYS A 270 10.99 6.55 6.90
N LEU A 271 11.49 5.36 6.54
CA LEU A 271 11.45 4.20 7.42
C LEU A 271 12.25 4.43 8.70
N LEU A 272 13.49 4.91 8.56
CA LEU A 272 14.35 5.19 9.71
C LEU A 272 13.79 6.31 10.61
N ALA A 273 13.09 7.29 10.05
CA ALA A 273 12.41 8.33 10.81
C ALA A 273 11.25 7.77 11.64
N LEU A 274 10.50 6.82 11.10
CA LEU A 274 9.45 6.11 11.86
C LEU A 274 10.07 5.25 12.97
N ALA A 275 11.15 4.54 12.67
CA ALA A 275 11.89 3.75 13.67
C ALA A 275 12.41 4.64 14.81
N ASP A 276 12.98 5.79 14.48
CA ASP A 276 13.46 6.77 15.46
C ASP A 276 12.33 7.31 16.36
N ILE A 277 11.20 7.71 15.76
CA ILE A 277 10.04 8.19 16.54
C ILE A 277 9.49 7.09 17.43
N LEU A 278 9.41 5.85 16.95
CA LEU A 278 8.87 4.74 17.72
C LEU A 278 9.79 4.38 18.90
N LYS A 279 11.09 4.35 18.66
CA LYS A 279 12.10 4.06 19.70
C LYS A 279 12.17 5.14 20.76
N ASN A 280 12.04 6.41 20.37
CA ASN A 280 12.21 7.59 21.22
C ASN A 280 10.90 8.37 21.42
N ARG A 281 9.75 7.68 21.40
CA ARG A 281 8.40 8.32 21.43
C ARG A 281 8.20 9.22 22.65
N ASP A 282 8.77 8.89 23.79
CA ASP A 282 8.67 9.67 25.01
C ASP A 282 9.48 10.98 24.90
N GLU A 283 10.68 10.92 24.32
CA GLU A 283 11.52 12.09 24.06
C GLU A 283 10.82 13.10 23.12
N TYR A 284 10.16 12.56 22.07
CA TYR A 284 9.40 13.39 21.13
C TYR A 284 8.02 13.81 21.64
N SER A 285 7.60 13.33 22.81
CA SER A 285 6.23 13.50 23.32
C SER A 285 5.17 13.14 22.28
N PHE A 286 5.43 12.10 21.48
CA PHE A 286 4.58 11.68 20.38
C PHE A 286 3.65 10.55 20.82
N ALA A 287 2.33 10.81 20.79
CA ALA A 287 1.31 9.84 21.11
C ALA A 287 1.21 8.79 19.98
N TRP A 288 1.96 7.69 20.09
CA TRP A 288 1.83 6.53 19.23
C TRP A 288 0.76 5.61 19.80
N PRO A 289 -0.38 5.38 19.10
CA PRO A 289 -1.45 4.55 19.64
C PRO A 289 -1.01 3.10 19.84
N THR A 290 -1.37 2.50 20.96
CA THR A 290 -1.01 1.12 21.31
C THR A 290 -1.80 0.08 20.52
N ILE A 291 -1.21 -1.09 20.33
CA ILE A 291 -1.83 -2.31 19.79
C ILE A 291 -1.44 -3.46 20.71
N ASP A 292 -2.42 -4.18 21.24
CA ASP A 292 -2.19 -5.29 22.16
C ASP A 292 -1.29 -6.35 21.54
N ASN A 293 -0.30 -6.82 22.31
CA ASN A 293 0.68 -7.83 21.88
C ASN A 293 0.11 -9.24 22.01
N VAL A 294 -1.01 -9.48 21.35
CA VAL A 294 -1.72 -10.77 21.33
C VAL A 294 -2.16 -11.12 19.92
N GLU A 295 -2.26 -12.41 19.64
CA GLU A 295 -2.83 -12.90 18.39
C GLU A 295 -4.32 -12.57 18.33
N VAL A 296 -4.74 -11.83 17.30
CA VAL A 296 -6.14 -11.39 17.13
C VAL A 296 -6.80 -12.00 15.90
N ILE A 297 -6.03 -12.62 15.00
CA ILE A 297 -6.53 -13.26 13.78
C ILE A 297 -5.96 -14.67 13.65
N LYS A 298 -6.73 -15.57 13.04
CA LYS A 298 -6.33 -16.93 12.74
C LYS A 298 -6.63 -17.28 11.28
N LEU A 299 -5.73 -18.03 10.66
CA LEU A 299 -5.95 -18.63 9.34
C LEU A 299 -6.77 -19.90 9.49
N VAL A 300 -7.88 -19.97 8.77
CA VAL A 300 -8.75 -21.16 8.72
C VAL A 300 -8.75 -21.74 7.33
N ASP A 301 -8.42 -23.03 7.22
CA ASP A 301 -8.55 -23.79 5.97
C ASP A 301 -10.04 -24.05 5.67
N ILE A 302 -10.49 -23.61 4.50
CA ILE A 302 -11.86 -23.82 4.04
C ILE A 302 -11.99 -24.96 3.01
N GLY A 303 -10.89 -25.52 2.54
CA GLY A 303 -10.81 -26.71 1.69
C GLY A 303 -11.46 -26.61 0.30
N SER A 304 -12.25 -25.57 0.01
CA SER A 304 -12.91 -25.34 -1.30
C SER A 304 -13.38 -23.89 -1.43
N GLN A 305 -13.89 -23.53 -2.61
CA GLN A 305 -14.53 -22.25 -2.82
C GLN A 305 -15.75 -22.06 -1.89
N VAL A 306 -15.90 -20.86 -1.35
CA VAL A 306 -17.03 -20.45 -0.50
C VAL A 306 -17.51 -19.04 -0.88
N ASP A 307 -18.81 -18.79 -0.81
CA ASP A 307 -19.38 -17.45 -0.88
C ASP A 307 -19.01 -16.65 0.37
N LEU A 308 -18.52 -15.42 0.19
CA LEU A 308 -18.09 -14.58 1.33
C LEU A 308 -19.24 -14.18 2.24
N ALA A 309 -20.47 -14.00 1.70
CA ALA A 309 -21.63 -13.72 2.53
C ALA A 309 -22.05 -14.94 3.35
N PHE A 310 -21.97 -16.14 2.75
CA PHE A 310 -22.18 -17.38 3.48
C PHE A 310 -21.13 -17.59 4.58
N ALA A 311 -19.85 -17.35 4.26
CA ALA A 311 -18.78 -17.44 5.25
C ALA A 311 -18.96 -16.41 6.39
N ALA A 312 -19.42 -15.19 6.07
CA ALA A 312 -19.69 -14.16 7.08
C ALA A 312 -20.85 -14.56 8.01
N GLU A 313 -21.94 -15.11 7.45
CA GLU A 313 -23.07 -15.63 8.23
C GLU A 313 -22.64 -16.78 9.16
N LEU A 314 -21.82 -17.71 8.64
CA LEU A 314 -21.30 -18.82 9.43
C LEU A 314 -20.34 -18.37 10.54
N ALA A 315 -19.55 -17.33 10.30
CA ALA A 315 -18.65 -16.74 11.28
C ALA A 315 -19.35 -15.76 12.24
N ASP A 316 -20.66 -15.54 12.10
CA ASP A 316 -21.41 -14.51 12.83
C ASP A 316 -20.71 -13.13 12.75
N MET A 317 -20.39 -12.69 11.51
CA MET A 317 -19.70 -11.45 11.20
C MET A 317 -20.44 -10.64 10.14
N ASP A 318 -20.22 -9.33 10.15
CA ASP A 318 -20.59 -8.51 9.00
C ASP A 318 -19.74 -8.87 7.77
N LEU A 319 -20.38 -8.96 6.60
CA LEU A 319 -19.72 -9.29 5.34
C LEU A 319 -18.58 -8.31 5.01
N GLU A 320 -18.73 -7.02 5.34
CA GLU A 320 -17.71 -6.01 5.11
C GLU A 320 -16.49 -6.27 5.99
N ASP A 321 -16.68 -6.63 7.26
CA ASP A 321 -15.59 -6.93 8.20
C ASP A 321 -14.85 -8.21 7.79
N LEU A 322 -15.57 -9.28 7.43
CA LEU A 322 -14.94 -10.48 6.88
C LEU A 322 -14.10 -10.15 5.63
N HIS A 323 -14.65 -9.38 4.71
CA HIS A 323 -13.97 -9.02 3.47
C HIS A 323 -12.77 -8.07 3.73
N ALA A 324 -12.84 -7.19 4.74
CA ALA A 324 -11.74 -6.31 5.15
C ALA A 324 -10.53 -7.10 5.70
N LEU A 325 -10.78 -8.21 6.40
CA LEU A 325 -9.72 -9.14 6.82
C LEU A 325 -9.18 -9.98 5.65
N ASN A 326 -9.96 -10.15 4.57
CA ASN A 326 -9.64 -10.96 3.40
C ASN A 326 -9.62 -10.15 2.09
N PRO A 327 -8.85 -9.05 2.00
CA PRO A 327 -8.93 -8.08 0.91
C PRO A 327 -8.39 -8.61 -0.43
N GLY A 328 -7.78 -9.80 -0.41
CA GLY A 328 -7.32 -10.52 -1.60
C GLY A 328 -8.45 -10.97 -2.52
N PHE A 329 -9.65 -11.22 -2.00
CA PHE A 329 -10.77 -11.66 -2.81
C PHE A 329 -11.43 -10.50 -3.54
N ASN A 330 -11.47 -10.60 -4.87
CA ASN A 330 -11.98 -9.55 -5.76
C ASN A 330 -13.48 -9.63 -5.99
N ARG A 331 -14.14 -10.75 -5.63
CA ARG A 331 -15.51 -11.09 -6.00
C ARG A 331 -16.34 -11.46 -4.79
N TRP A 332 -17.53 -11.94 -5.05
CA TRP A 332 -18.48 -12.41 -4.04
C TRP A 332 -18.08 -13.74 -3.37
N ALA A 333 -17.15 -14.49 -3.96
CA ALA A 333 -16.65 -15.75 -3.42
C ALA A 333 -15.12 -15.79 -3.47
N THR A 334 -14.55 -16.76 -2.72
CA THR A 334 -13.13 -17.10 -2.76
C THR A 334 -12.74 -17.67 -4.13
N ASP A 335 -11.45 -17.82 -4.41
CA ASP A 335 -10.97 -18.38 -5.68
C ASP A 335 -11.18 -19.91 -5.69
N PRO A 336 -11.76 -20.51 -6.75
CA PRO A 336 -11.98 -21.96 -6.86
C PRO A 336 -10.70 -22.79 -6.93
N ASP A 337 -9.56 -22.16 -7.23
CA ASP A 337 -8.24 -22.81 -7.31
C ASP A 337 -7.32 -22.38 -6.14
N GLY A 338 -7.91 -21.77 -5.08
CA GLY A 338 -7.24 -21.31 -3.86
C GLY A 338 -6.63 -19.90 -3.96
N PRO A 339 -6.08 -19.39 -2.84
CA PRO A 339 -5.94 -20.13 -1.58
C PRO A 339 -7.30 -20.48 -0.98
N HIS A 340 -7.39 -21.67 -0.38
CA HIS A 340 -8.59 -22.12 0.32
C HIS A 340 -8.47 -21.81 1.81
N GLN A 341 -8.20 -20.57 2.13
CA GLN A 341 -8.02 -20.08 3.48
C GLN A 341 -8.75 -18.73 3.66
N LEU A 342 -9.26 -18.52 4.86
CA LEU A 342 -9.80 -17.25 5.34
C LEU A 342 -9.08 -16.81 6.60
N VAL A 343 -8.83 -15.52 6.69
CA VAL A 343 -8.40 -14.84 7.92
C VAL A 343 -9.66 -14.47 8.70
N LEU A 344 -9.75 -14.94 9.93
CA LEU A 344 -10.88 -14.65 10.83
C LEU A 344 -10.36 -14.12 12.16
N PRO A 345 -11.17 -13.38 12.93
CA PRO A 345 -10.89 -13.11 14.33
C PRO A 345 -10.70 -14.42 15.10
N ILE A 346 -9.71 -14.45 16.00
CA ILE A 346 -9.33 -15.68 16.69
C ILE A 346 -10.50 -16.31 17.47
N GLU A 347 -11.35 -15.46 18.05
CA GLU A 347 -12.54 -15.89 18.82
C GLU A 347 -13.65 -16.50 17.96
N LYS A 348 -13.62 -16.29 16.63
CA LYS A 348 -14.59 -16.83 15.67
C LYS A 348 -14.06 -18.05 14.90
N ALA A 349 -12.76 -18.24 14.87
CA ALA A 349 -12.09 -19.16 13.95
C ALA A 349 -12.46 -20.63 14.21
N ASP A 350 -12.50 -21.07 15.46
CA ASP A 350 -12.72 -22.47 15.80
C ASP A 350 -14.19 -22.89 15.61
N SER A 351 -15.15 -22.05 15.99
CA SER A 351 -16.59 -22.30 15.73
C SER A 351 -16.86 -22.33 14.23
N PHE A 352 -16.34 -21.35 13.48
CA PHE A 352 -16.44 -21.33 12.03
C PHE A 352 -15.90 -22.60 11.38
N ALA A 353 -14.71 -23.06 11.78
CA ALA A 353 -14.10 -24.26 11.23
C ALA A 353 -14.94 -25.53 11.48
N GLN A 354 -15.49 -25.66 12.69
CA GLN A 354 -16.37 -26.77 13.07
C GLN A 354 -17.67 -26.77 12.26
N GLU A 355 -18.34 -25.63 12.16
CA GLU A 355 -19.59 -25.49 11.41
C GLU A 355 -19.36 -25.73 9.91
N LEU A 356 -18.29 -25.15 9.34
CA LEU A 356 -17.96 -25.33 7.93
C LEU A 356 -17.65 -26.79 7.59
N ALA A 357 -17.02 -27.53 8.50
CA ALA A 357 -16.69 -28.95 8.30
C ALA A 357 -17.97 -29.82 8.20
N ALA A 358 -19.07 -29.42 8.84
CA ALA A 358 -20.36 -30.10 8.76
C ALA A 358 -21.14 -29.86 7.47
N ILE A 359 -20.72 -28.87 6.65
CA ILE A 359 -21.43 -28.43 5.44
C ILE A 359 -20.77 -29.02 4.19
N ASP A 360 -21.57 -29.65 3.33
CA ASP A 360 -21.08 -30.15 2.05
C ASP A 360 -20.49 -29.02 1.19
N ARG A 361 -19.43 -29.35 0.46
CA ARG A 361 -18.74 -28.36 -0.41
C ARG A 361 -19.67 -27.73 -1.46
N HIS A 362 -20.67 -28.49 -1.90
CA HIS A 362 -21.64 -27.99 -2.89
C HIS A 362 -22.58 -26.93 -2.29
N ASP A 363 -22.89 -27.03 -1.00
CA ASP A 363 -23.82 -26.15 -0.30
C ASP A 363 -23.17 -24.84 0.19
N ARG A 364 -21.85 -24.71 0.01
CA ARG A 364 -21.08 -23.47 0.31
C ARG A 364 -21.22 -22.37 -0.74
N LEU A 365 -21.95 -22.67 -1.82
CA LEU A 365 -22.26 -21.74 -2.91
C LEU A 365 -23.73 -21.87 -3.29
N ASN A 366 -24.32 -20.79 -3.75
CA ASN A 366 -25.61 -20.81 -4.43
C ASN A 366 -25.49 -21.23 -5.88
N TRP A 367 -26.54 -21.83 -6.42
CA TRP A 367 -26.56 -22.39 -7.77
C TRP A 367 -27.77 -21.94 -8.57
N ALA A 368 -27.53 -21.42 -9.78
CA ALA A 368 -28.56 -21.19 -10.79
C ALA A 368 -28.55 -22.30 -11.82
N ARG A 369 -29.72 -22.90 -12.08
CA ARG A 369 -29.92 -23.82 -13.20
C ARG A 369 -30.38 -23.05 -14.42
N HIS A 370 -29.45 -22.77 -15.35
CA HIS A 370 -29.74 -22.02 -16.57
C HIS A 370 -30.09 -22.97 -17.74
N LYS A 371 -31.27 -22.77 -18.37
CA LYS A 371 -31.61 -23.43 -19.62
C LYS A 371 -30.98 -22.65 -20.78
N VAL A 372 -30.11 -23.29 -21.54
CA VAL A 372 -29.38 -22.68 -22.65
C VAL A 372 -30.35 -22.26 -23.75
N LYS A 373 -30.28 -21.00 -24.16
CA LYS A 373 -31.08 -20.36 -25.18
C LYS A 373 -30.27 -20.10 -26.46
N SER A 374 -30.94 -19.88 -27.59
CA SER A 374 -30.26 -19.45 -28.80
C SER A 374 -29.49 -18.15 -28.59
N GLY A 375 -28.22 -18.11 -29.00
CA GLY A 375 -27.32 -16.99 -28.78
C GLY A 375 -26.62 -16.94 -27.42
N ASP A 376 -26.79 -17.97 -26.57
CA ASP A 376 -26.01 -18.12 -25.37
C ASP A 376 -24.61 -18.68 -25.69
N SER A 377 -23.63 -18.28 -24.87
CA SER A 377 -22.29 -18.82 -24.86
C SER A 377 -21.78 -18.83 -23.41
N LEU A 378 -20.80 -19.67 -23.12
CA LEU A 378 -20.21 -19.71 -21.78
C LEU A 378 -19.69 -18.34 -21.33
N LEU A 379 -19.10 -17.54 -22.24
CA LEU A 379 -18.65 -16.19 -21.94
C LEU A 379 -19.79 -15.22 -21.61
N LYS A 380 -20.92 -15.33 -22.33
CA LYS A 380 -22.11 -14.51 -22.08
C LYS A 380 -22.74 -14.89 -20.74
N LEU A 381 -22.89 -16.19 -20.46
CA LEU A 381 -23.41 -16.67 -19.20
C LEU A 381 -22.48 -16.31 -18.02
N ALA A 382 -21.17 -16.46 -18.19
CA ALA A 382 -20.19 -16.06 -17.19
C ALA A 382 -20.32 -14.58 -16.83
N LYS A 383 -20.49 -13.71 -17.83
CA LYS A 383 -20.72 -12.29 -17.61
C LYS A 383 -22.06 -12.00 -16.93
N GLN A 384 -23.13 -12.68 -17.34
CA GLN A 384 -24.48 -12.51 -16.80
C GLN A 384 -24.56 -12.90 -15.32
N TYR A 385 -23.89 -14.00 -14.95
CA TYR A 385 -23.92 -14.58 -13.60
C TYR A 385 -22.71 -14.20 -12.75
N HIS A 386 -21.88 -13.24 -13.20
CA HIS A 386 -20.71 -12.75 -12.47
C HIS A 386 -19.76 -13.87 -12.00
N THR A 387 -19.44 -14.77 -12.93
CA THR A 387 -18.52 -15.90 -12.75
C THR A 387 -17.56 -16.01 -13.95
N THR A 388 -16.89 -17.13 -14.14
CA THR A 388 -15.99 -17.38 -15.28
C THR A 388 -16.47 -18.56 -16.13
N ALA A 389 -16.14 -18.54 -17.43
CA ALA A 389 -16.47 -19.64 -18.33
C ALA A 389 -15.83 -20.96 -17.89
N ASP A 390 -14.63 -20.89 -17.30
CA ASP A 390 -13.89 -22.06 -16.84
C ASP A 390 -14.57 -22.72 -15.65
N ILE A 391 -15.13 -21.95 -14.73
CA ILE A 391 -15.93 -22.48 -13.61
C ILE A 391 -17.19 -23.16 -14.13
N ILE A 392 -17.91 -22.50 -15.05
CA ILE A 392 -19.11 -23.12 -15.64
C ILE A 392 -18.74 -24.44 -16.31
N LYS A 393 -17.62 -24.52 -17.05
CA LYS A 393 -17.12 -25.77 -17.61
C LYS A 393 -16.82 -26.82 -16.55
N LYS A 394 -16.02 -26.47 -15.55
CA LYS A 394 -15.57 -27.36 -14.48
C LYS A 394 -16.75 -28.00 -13.73
N VAL A 395 -17.74 -27.17 -13.35
CA VAL A 395 -18.92 -27.59 -12.60
C VAL A 395 -19.83 -28.54 -13.42
N ASN A 396 -19.92 -28.30 -14.74
CA ASN A 396 -20.77 -29.10 -15.63
C ASN A 396 -20.03 -30.22 -16.37
N GLY A 397 -18.77 -30.49 -16.04
CA GLY A 397 -17.97 -31.52 -16.70
C GLY A 397 -17.75 -31.30 -18.20
N LEU A 398 -17.76 -30.03 -18.65
CA LEU A 398 -17.64 -29.71 -20.08
C LEU A 398 -16.17 -29.70 -20.52
N SER A 399 -15.81 -30.55 -21.46
CA SER A 399 -14.47 -30.60 -22.05
C SER A 399 -14.15 -29.47 -23.01
N GLY A 400 -15.19 -28.78 -23.54
CA GLY A 400 -15.05 -27.71 -24.52
C GLY A 400 -15.91 -26.48 -24.21
N ASN A 401 -15.98 -25.54 -25.15
CA ASN A 401 -16.77 -24.32 -24.99
C ASN A 401 -18.19 -24.42 -25.56
N MET A 402 -18.57 -25.61 -26.12
CA MET A 402 -19.85 -25.81 -26.77
C MET A 402 -20.93 -26.14 -25.74
N ILE A 403 -22.02 -25.40 -25.77
CA ILE A 403 -23.27 -25.64 -25.07
C ILE A 403 -24.40 -25.73 -26.09
N ARG A 404 -25.40 -26.60 -25.88
CA ARG A 404 -26.50 -26.82 -26.84
C ARG A 404 -27.78 -26.16 -26.33
N VAL A 405 -28.52 -25.55 -27.25
CA VAL A 405 -29.84 -24.97 -26.94
C VAL A 405 -30.76 -26.06 -26.37
N GLY A 406 -31.37 -25.76 -25.23
CA GLY A 406 -32.24 -26.69 -24.51
C GLY A 406 -31.57 -27.44 -23.36
N ASP A 407 -30.24 -27.57 -23.36
CA ASP A 407 -29.49 -28.16 -22.26
C ASP A 407 -29.57 -27.28 -21.00
N PHE A 408 -29.29 -27.87 -19.84
CA PHE A 408 -29.18 -27.13 -18.59
C PHE A 408 -27.72 -27.07 -18.17
N VAL A 409 -27.30 -25.88 -17.71
CA VAL A 409 -26.00 -25.69 -17.08
C VAL A 409 -26.19 -25.16 -15.66
N MET A 410 -25.45 -25.76 -14.72
CA MET A 410 -25.36 -25.29 -13.34
C MET A 410 -24.31 -24.17 -13.26
N ILE A 411 -24.68 -23.07 -12.65
CA ILE A 411 -23.83 -21.86 -12.57
C ILE A 411 -23.79 -21.41 -11.12
N PRO A 412 -22.60 -21.25 -10.50
CA PRO A 412 -22.51 -20.69 -9.16
C PRO A 412 -22.86 -19.20 -9.20
N VAL A 413 -23.67 -18.77 -8.26
CA VAL A 413 -24.17 -17.38 -8.13
C VAL A 413 -23.97 -16.88 -6.70
N ALA A 414 -23.90 -15.57 -6.54
CA ALA A 414 -23.79 -14.94 -5.24
C ALA A 414 -25.03 -15.19 -4.38
N LEU A 415 -24.84 -15.38 -3.07
CA LEU A 415 -25.91 -15.58 -2.10
C LEU A 415 -26.76 -14.30 -1.92
N LYS A 416 -26.09 -13.14 -1.88
CA LYS A 416 -26.72 -11.82 -1.77
C LYS A 416 -26.62 -11.04 -3.07
N GLU A 417 -27.37 -9.95 -3.18
CA GLU A 417 -27.18 -9.01 -4.29
C GLU A 417 -25.75 -8.50 -4.31
N LEU A 418 -25.21 -8.23 -5.52
CA LEU A 418 -23.78 -7.92 -5.68
C LEU A 418 -23.34 -6.62 -5.01
N ASP A 419 -24.26 -5.69 -4.75
CA ASP A 419 -23.99 -4.45 -4.03
C ASP A 419 -23.73 -4.67 -2.54
N ALA A 420 -24.22 -5.76 -1.97
CA ALA A 420 -23.91 -6.16 -0.60
C ALA A 420 -22.41 -6.48 -0.39
N TYR A 421 -21.69 -6.88 -1.45
CA TYR A 421 -20.24 -7.14 -1.40
C TYR A 421 -19.45 -5.85 -1.62
N SER A 422 -19.61 -4.88 -0.73
CA SER A 422 -19.11 -3.49 -0.83
C SER A 422 -17.62 -3.38 -1.17
N LEU A 423 -16.79 -4.28 -0.64
CA LEU A 423 -15.34 -4.33 -0.86
C LEU A 423 -14.92 -5.17 -2.06
N SER A 424 -15.85 -5.73 -2.84
CA SER A 424 -15.52 -6.38 -4.12
C SER A 424 -14.90 -5.37 -5.10
N LYS A 425 -14.09 -5.85 -6.03
CA LYS A 425 -13.42 -4.99 -7.03
C LYS A 425 -14.41 -4.14 -7.82
N ASP A 426 -15.58 -4.69 -8.16
CA ASP A 426 -16.58 -3.99 -8.94
C ASP A 426 -17.26 -2.90 -8.10
N GLN A 427 -17.56 -3.14 -6.84
CA GLN A 427 -18.17 -2.16 -5.94
C GLN A 427 -17.19 -1.05 -5.54
N ARG A 428 -15.92 -1.39 -5.27
CA ARG A 428 -14.88 -0.37 -5.07
C ARG A 428 -14.73 0.53 -6.29
N LEU A 429 -14.76 -0.05 -7.50
CA LEU A 429 -14.73 0.73 -8.74
C LEU A 429 -15.97 1.61 -8.87
N ALA A 430 -17.17 1.09 -8.59
CA ALA A 430 -18.41 1.85 -8.62
C ALA A 430 -18.37 3.03 -7.62
N SER A 431 -17.84 2.79 -6.42
CA SER A 431 -17.63 3.84 -5.42
C SER A 431 -16.69 4.94 -5.92
N LEU A 432 -15.54 4.58 -6.50
CA LEU A 432 -14.61 5.55 -7.10
C LEU A 432 -15.26 6.35 -8.22
N GLN A 433 -16.05 5.71 -9.07
CA GLN A 433 -16.74 6.33 -10.21
C GLN A 433 -17.98 7.16 -9.80
N SER A 434 -18.50 6.98 -8.61
CA SER A 434 -19.64 7.74 -8.08
C SER A 434 -19.22 9.01 -7.33
N ARG A 435 -17.99 9.05 -6.78
CA ARG A 435 -17.49 10.22 -6.07
C ARG A 435 -17.33 11.38 -7.05
N ALA A 436 -18.14 12.43 -6.86
CA ALA A 436 -18.09 13.62 -7.68
C ALA A 436 -16.73 14.32 -7.53
N GLN A 437 -16.02 14.46 -8.66
CA GLN A 437 -14.73 15.16 -8.72
C GLN A 437 -14.86 16.53 -9.39
N SER A 438 -15.95 16.76 -10.13
CA SER A 438 -16.28 18.01 -10.82
C SER A 438 -17.76 18.05 -11.22
N SER A 439 -18.21 19.11 -11.89
CA SER A 439 -19.63 19.38 -12.15
C SER A 439 -20.31 18.43 -13.14
N THR A 440 -19.57 17.81 -14.08
CA THR A 440 -20.18 17.02 -15.16
C THR A 440 -19.52 15.64 -15.28
N LYS A 441 -20.32 14.60 -15.05
CA LYS A 441 -19.93 13.20 -15.27
C LYS A 441 -20.24 12.81 -16.72
N VAL A 442 -19.22 12.37 -17.45
CA VAL A 442 -19.32 11.84 -18.82
C VAL A 442 -18.85 10.40 -18.82
N THR A 443 -19.48 9.56 -19.65
CA THR A 443 -19.03 8.18 -19.86
C THR A 443 -18.45 8.01 -21.26
N HIS A 444 -17.40 7.20 -21.38
CA HIS A 444 -16.79 6.84 -22.65
C HIS A 444 -16.63 5.32 -22.75
N THR A 445 -17.20 4.71 -23.78
CA THR A 445 -16.94 3.31 -24.10
C THR A 445 -15.68 3.22 -24.94
N VAL A 446 -14.68 2.51 -24.41
CA VAL A 446 -13.37 2.33 -25.05
C VAL A 446 -13.54 1.66 -26.41
N LYS A 447 -12.94 2.23 -27.44
CA LYS A 447 -12.84 1.71 -28.81
C LYS A 447 -11.45 1.13 -29.05
N SER A 448 -11.30 0.33 -30.09
CA SER A 448 -10.00 -0.15 -30.53
C SER A 448 -9.10 1.04 -30.87
N GLY A 449 -7.89 1.06 -30.33
CA GLY A 449 -6.91 2.15 -30.50
C GLY A 449 -7.00 3.28 -29.47
N ASP A 450 -8.03 3.34 -28.61
CA ASP A 450 -8.07 4.33 -27.54
C ASP A 450 -6.94 4.12 -26.54
N THR A 451 -6.31 5.23 -26.14
CA THR A 451 -5.33 5.28 -25.05
C THR A 451 -5.75 6.29 -23.99
N PHE A 452 -5.23 6.14 -22.76
CA PHE A 452 -5.44 7.16 -21.73
C PHE A 452 -4.96 8.54 -22.17
N TRP A 453 -3.88 8.59 -22.93
CA TRP A 453 -3.32 9.84 -23.45
C TRP A 453 -4.28 10.54 -24.44
N ASP A 454 -4.82 9.81 -25.43
CA ASP A 454 -5.75 10.36 -26.41
C ASP A 454 -7.07 10.81 -25.76
N LEU A 455 -7.59 9.97 -24.85
CA LEU A 455 -8.82 10.30 -24.13
C LEU A 455 -8.64 11.50 -23.20
N SER A 456 -7.49 11.61 -22.54
CA SER A 456 -7.19 12.75 -21.67
C SER A 456 -7.20 14.08 -22.46
N ARG A 457 -6.63 14.10 -23.67
CA ARG A 457 -6.67 15.27 -24.57
C ARG A 457 -8.07 15.55 -25.07
N LYS A 458 -8.77 14.50 -25.52
CA LYS A 458 -10.16 14.63 -26.04
C LYS A 458 -11.08 15.25 -25.02
N TYR A 459 -10.98 14.84 -23.75
CA TYR A 459 -11.87 15.28 -22.68
C TYR A 459 -11.28 16.40 -21.82
N LYS A 460 -10.07 16.89 -22.14
CA LYS A 460 -9.35 18.00 -21.45
C LYS A 460 -9.16 17.72 -19.94
N VAL A 461 -8.78 16.50 -19.60
CA VAL A 461 -8.48 16.04 -18.25
C VAL A 461 -7.06 15.50 -18.17
N SER A 462 -6.47 15.36 -16.96
CA SER A 462 -5.17 14.72 -16.85
C SER A 462 -5.28 13.21 -17.10
N THR A 463 -4.25 12.61 -17.69
CA THR A 463 -4.17 11.15 -17.87
C THR A 463 -4.24 10.43 -16.53
N ARG A 464 -3.62 11.00 -15.48
CA ARG A 464 -3.60 10.48 -14.13
C ARG A 464 -5.01 10.49 -13.51
N ASP A 465 -5.71 11.61 -13.55
CA ASP A 465 -7.06 11.73 -13.02
C ASP A 465 -8.02 10.76 -13.73
N LEU A 466 -7.93 10.67 -15.07
CA LEU A 466 -8.75 9.77 -15.85
C LEU A 466 -8.52 8.31 -15.45
N ALA A 467 -7.29 7.89 -15.25
CA ALA A 467 -6.95 6.56 -14.78
C ALA A 467 -7.44 6.32 -13.34
N LYS A 468 -7.20 7.26 -12.43
CA LYS A 468 -7.61 7.22 -11.02
C LYS A 468 -9.13 7.05 -10.87
N TRP A 469 -9.94 7.83 -11.57
CA TRP A 469 -11.41 7.72 -11.53
C TRP A 469 -11.93 6.35 -11.96
N ASN A 470 -11.12 5.62 -12.69
CA ASN A 470 -11.47 4.30 -13.25
C ASN A 470 -10.70 3.15 -12.57
N GLY A 471 -10.04 3.39 -11.43
CA GLY A 471 -9.29 2.38 -10.69
C GLY A 471 -8.18 1.72 -11.51
N MET A 472 -7.51 2.51 -12.35
CA MET A 472 -6.48 2.07 -13.29
C MET A 472 -5.22 2.90 -13.16
N ALA A 473 -4.10 2.35 -13.62
CA ALA A 473 -2.87 3.09 -13.84
C ALA A 473 -2.86 3.74 -15.24
N PRO A 474 -2.18 4.89 -15.45
CA PRO A 474 -2.06 5.54 -16.76
C PRO A 474 -1.47 4.65 -17.87
N GLY A 475 -0.61 3.70 -17.50
CA GLY A 475 -0.01 2.73 -18.40
C GLY A 475 -0.83 1.46 -18.63
N ASP A 476 -2.04 1.34 -18.06
CA ASP A 476 -2.88 0.16 -18.28
C ASP A 476 -3.47 0.15 -19.68
N THR A 477 -3.55 -1.05 -20.27
CA THR A 477 -4.18 -1.25 -21.57
C THR A 477 -5.69 -1.08 -21.46
N LEU A 478 -6.24 -0.18 -22.26
CA LEU A 478 -7.68 -0.01 -22.40
C LEU A 478 -8.25 -1.11 -23.29
N ARG A 479 -9.17 -1.92 -22.74
CA ARG A 479 -9.83 -2.98 -23.50
C ARG A 479 -11.08 -2.43 -24.18
N PRO A 480 -11.28 -2.64 -25.50
CA PRO A 480 -12.50 -2.23 -26.19
C PRO A 480 -13.75 -2.75 -25.48
N GLY A 481 -14.78 -1.91 -25.42
CA GLY A 481 -16.04 -2.20 -24.74
C GLY A 481 -16.05 -1.84 -23.24
N LYS A 482 -14.92 -1.52 -22.62
CA LYS A 482 -14.89 -1.02 -21.24
C LYS A 482 -15.46 0.40 -21.17
N THR A 483 -16.34 0.67 -20.21
CA THR A 483 -16.85 2.01 -19.95
C THR A 483 -15.96 2.73 -18.95
N LEU A 484 -15.48 3.92 -19.29
CA LEU A 484 -14.73 4.82 -18.43
C LEU A 484 -15.61 5.98 -17.98
N VAL A 485 -15.47 6.36 -16.72
CA VAL A 485 -16.05 7.59 -16.17
C VAL A 485 -15.03 8.71 -16.27
N ILE A 486 -15.50 9.87 -16.72
CA ILE A 486 -14.71 11.07 -16.96
C ILE A 486 -15.43 12.23 -16.29
N TRP A 487 -14.75 12.93 -15.40
CA TRP A 487 -15.28 14.09 -14.74
C TRP A 487 -14.78 15.35 -15.44
N GLN A 488 -15.69 16.09 -16.12
CA GLN A 488 -15.40 17.32 -16.86
C GLN A 488 -15.95 18.54 -16.12
N GLY A 489 -15.35 19.72 -16.37
CA GLY A 489 -15.92 21.00 -15.97
C GLY A 489 -15.95 21.21 -14.45
N GLY A 490 -14.82 21.04 -13.83
CA GLY A 490 -14.46 21.95 -12.75
C GLY A 490 -13.44 22.90 -13.35
N ASP A 491 -13.73 24.17 -13.39
CA ASP A 491 -12.63 25.08 -13.16
C ASP A 491 -12.05 24.66 -11.80
N LYS A 492 -11.11 23.69 -11.82
CA LYS A 492 -10.08 23.73 -10.78
C LYS A 492 -9.60 25.16 -10.93
N PRO A 493 -9.72 26.05 -9.92
CA PRO A 493 -8.93 27.24 -9.96
C PRO A 493 -7.56 26.69 -10.36
N LYS A 494 -7.00 27.16 -11.49
CA LYS A 494 -5.60 26.91 -11.79
C LYS A 494 -4.94 27.27 -10.47
N ALA A 495 -4.54 26.27 -9.69
CA ALA A 495 -3.56 26.50 -8.67
C ALA A 495 -2.43 27.04 -9.52
N ASP A 496 -2.33 28.37 -9.56
CA ASP A 496 -1.19 29.02 -10.16
C ASP A 496 0.00 28.31 -9.51
N ALA A 497 0.74 27.56 -10.30
CA ALA A 497 1.91 26.83 -9.83
C ALA A 497 2.96 27.75 -9.19
N SER A 498 2.67 29.04 -9.11
CA SER A 498 3.43 30.11 -8.48
C SER A 498 2.76 30.73 -7.24
N ALA A 499 1.55 30.34 -6.85
CA ALA A 499 0.87 30.92 -5.69
C ALA A 499 1.46 30.38 -4.38
N ILE A 500 2.24 31.16 -3.69
CA ILE A 500 2.75 30.83 -2.35
C ILE A 500 1.77 31.37 -1.32
N MET A 501 0.87 30.52 -0.82
CA MET A 501 -0.09 30.88 0.22
C MET A 501 0.59 30.94 1.58
N ARG A 502 0.49 32.07 2.26
CA ARG A 502 0.96 32.23 3.64
C ARG A 502 -0.17 32.71 4.55
N SER A 503 -0.21 32.15 5.75
CA SER A 503 -1.08 32.64 6.81
C SER A 503 -0.40 33.82 7.52
N LEU A 504 -1.09 34.94 7.59
CA LEU A 504 -0.63 36.12 8.33
C LEU A 504 -1.73 36.63 9.26
N THR A 505 -1.32 37.26 10.35
CA THR A 505 -2.23 37.93 11.26
C THR A 505 -2.21 39.41 10.96
N TYR A 506 -3.36 39.97 10.54
CA TYR A 506 -3.53 41.39 10.28
C TYR A 506 -4.24 42.05 11.46
N THR A 507 -3.67 43.15 11.98
CA THR A 507 -4.32 43.95 13.01
C THR A 507 -5.12 45.09 12.33
N VAL A 508 -6.42 45.13 12.56
CA VAL A 508 -7.34 46.12 12.01
C VAL A 508 -6.94 47.50 12.47
N LYS A 509 -6.79 48.43 11.52
CA LYS A 509 -6.47 49.84 11.78
C LYS A 509 -7.74 50.71 11.77
N PRO A 510 -7.74 51.89 12.41
CA PRO A 510 -8.85 52.84 12.29
C PRO A 510 -9.16 53.14 10.81
N GLY A 511 -10.43 53.04 10.42
CA GLY A 511 -10.89 53.27 9.04
C GLY A 511 -10.82 52.05 8.13
N ASP A 512 -10.38 50.87 8.61
CA ASP A 512 -10.42 49.65 7.84
C ASP A 512 -11.84 49.10 7.72
N SER A 513 -12.13 48.50 6.56
CA SER A 513 -13.32 47.71 6.31
C SER A 513 -12.95 46.36 5.73
N LEU A 514 -13.82 45.35 5.85
CA LEU A 514 -13.59 44.05 5.25
C LEU A 514 -13.26 44.15 3.74
N SER A 515 -13.94 45.06 3.03
CA SER A 515 -13.72 45.28 1.60
C SER A 515 -12.32 45.85 1.32
N ARG A 516 -11.88 46.84 2.16
CA ARG A 516 -10.56 47.48 2.02
C ARG A 516 -9.45 46.47 2.35
N ILE A 517 -9.61 45.66 3.39
CA ILE A 517 -8.67 44.59 3.74
C ILE A 517 -8.64 43.55 2.65
N ALA A 518 -9.79 43.11 2.14
CA ALA A 518 -9.90 42.14 1.04
C ALA A 518 -9.15 42.63 -0.22
N SER A 519 -9.36 43.89 -0.61
CA SER A 519 -8.64 44.49 -1.74
C SER A 519 -7.14 44.61 -1.48
N LYS A 520 -6.73 45.00 -0.27
CA LYS A 520 -5.34 45.15 0.12
C LYS A 520 -4.55 43.85 0.02
N PHE A 521 -5.16 42.74 0.37
CA PHE A 521 -4.53 41.43 0.41
C PHE A 521 -4.94 40.52 -0.77
N ASN A 522 -5.68 41.08 -1.73
CA ASN A 522 -6.19 40.36 -2.91
C ASN A 522 -6.93 39.06 -2.58
N VAL A 523 -7.80 39.14 -1.59
CA VAL A 523 -8.66 38.03 -1.13
C VAL A 523 -10.14 38.45 -1.18
N LYS A 524 -11.07 37.50 -1.10
CA LYS A 524 -12.51 37.82 -1.07
C LYS A 524 -12.95 38.16 0.36
N VAL A 525 -13.93 39.06 0.49
CA VAL A 525 -14.55 39.39 1.78
C VAL A 525 -15.15 38.14 2.44
N SER A 526 -15.76 37.21 1.63
CA SER A 526 -16.25 35.94 2.08
C SER A 526 -15.18 35.11 2.77
N ASP A 527 -13.98 35.11 2.24
CA ASP A 527 -12.87 34.32 2.76
C ASP A 527 -12.43 34.83 4.13
N ILE A 528 -12.25 36.18 4.25
CA ILE A 528 -11.92 36.81 5.54
C ILE A 528 -12.98 36.50 6.60
N THR A 529 -14.26 36.57 6.23
CA THR A 529 -15.36 36.24 7.19
C THR A 529 -15.35 34.79 7.61
N THR A 530 -15.08 33.88 6.69
CA THR A 530 -14.99 32.44 6.97
C THR A 530 -13.79 32.12 7.86
N TRP A 531 -12.58 32.60 7.51
CA TRP A 531 -11.35 32.33 8.28
C TRP A 531 -11.37 32.85 9.70
N ASN A 532 -12.22 33.87 9.98
CA ASN A 532 -12.29 34.53 11.28
C ASN A 532 -13.65 34.37 11.96
N SER A 533 -14.53 33.52 11.44
CA SER A 533 -15.89 33.29 11.97
C SER A 533 -16.68 34.60 12.21
N LEU A 534 -16.55 35.57 11.28
CA LEU A 534 -17.17 36.86 11.42
C LEU A 534 -18.59 36.89 10.86
N SER A 535 -19.53 37.44 11.59
CA SER A 535 -20.86 37.76 11.07
C SER A 535 -20.80 38.97 10.12
N LYS A 536 -21.45 38.90 8.96
CA LYS A 536 -21.55 40.02 7.99
C LYS A 536 -22.17 41.30 8.55
N LYS A 537 -22.83 41.23 9.69
CA LYS A 537 -23.48 42.34 10.37
C LYS A 537 -22.62 43.02 11.45
N ARG A 538 -21.41 42.53 11.71
CA ARG A 538 -20.57 43.04 12.79
C ARG A 538 -19.45 43.90 12.21
N TYR A 539 -19.33 45.15 12.71
CA TYR A 539 -18.24 46.08 12.33
C TYR A 539 -16.91 45.58 12.90
N LEU A 540 -15.83 45.77 12.11
CA LEU A 540 -14.46 45.50 12.58
C LEU A 540 -14.08 46.52 13.65
N GLN A 541 -13.41 46.10 14.69
CA GLN A 541 -12.89 46.97 15.74
C GLN A 541 -11.40 47.25 15.48
N PRO A 542 -10.95 48.51 15.59
CA PRO A 542 -9.52 48.83 15.58
C PRO A 542 -8.80 47.99 16.66
N GLY A 543 -7.64 47.42 16.31
CA GLY A 543 -6.91 46.49 17.17
C GLY A 543 -7.32 45.01 17.06
N GLN A 544 -8.46 44.68 16.42
CA GLN A 544 -8.89 43.32 16.18
C GLN A 544 -7.88 42.58 15.28
N LYS A 545 -7.49 41.36 15.66
CA LYS A 545 -6.60 40.53 14.88
C LYS A 545 -7.41 39.64 13.94
N LEU A 546 -7.08 39.68 12.64
CA LEU A 546 -7.68 38.85 11.61
C LEU A 546 -6.65 37.89 11.04
N LYS A 547 -6.99 36.60 10.97
CA LYS A 547 -6.20 35.59 10.26
C LYS A 547 -6.53 35.69 8.77
N LEU A 548 -5.51 35.88 7.93
CA LEU A 548 -5.63 35.96 6.49
C LEU A 548 -4.73 34.90 5.83
N HIS A 549 -5.24 34.23 4.82
CA HIS A 549 -4.47 33.34 3.96
C HIS A 549 -4.24 34.02 2.61
N VAL A 550 -3.04 34.53 2.39
CA VAL A 550 -2.73 35.37 1.26
C VAL A 550 -1.69 34.76 0.33
N ASP A 551 -1.86 34.96 -0.96
CA ASP A 551 -0.85 34.62 -1.94
C ASP A 551 0.23 35.71 -1.95
N VAL A 552 1.39 35.40 -1.36
CA VAL A 552 2.48 36.38 -1.24
C VAL A 552 3.14 36.74 -2.58
N THR A 553 2.91 35.97 -3.64
CA THR A 553 3.44 36.25 -4.98
C THR A 553 2.67 37.36 -5.68
N ARG A 554 1.44 37.66 -5.22
CA ARG A 554 0.53 38.68 -5.77
C ARG A 554 0.40 39.93 -4.90
N LEU A 555 1.07 39.96 -3.76
CA LEU A 555 1.12 41.16 -2.93
C LEU A 555 2.04 42.20 -3.61
N LYS A 556 1.48 43.19 -4.27
CA LYS A 556 2.20 44.41 -4.63
C LYS A 556 2.66 45.03 -3.32
N ASN A 557 3.97 45.32 -3.18
CA ASN A 557 4.65 45.90 -2.03
C ASN A 557 3.71 46.66 -1.08
N VAL A 558 3.36 46.04 0.03
CA VAL A 558 2.65 46.70 1.13
C VAL A 558 3.72 47.05 2.15
N GLY A 559 4.34 48.24 1.92
CA GLY A 559 5.15 48.94 2.92
C GLY A 559 4.29 49.46 4.06
#